data_13de025a8619da2cb4f1633de30e74f8
#
_entry.id   13de025a8619da2cb4f1633de30e74f8
#
_cell.length_a   1.000
_cell.length_b   1.000
_cell.length_c   1.000
_cell.angle_alpha   90.00
_cell.angle_beta   90.00
_cell.angle_gamma   90.00
#
_symmetry.space_group_name_H-M   'P 1'
#
loop_
_entity.id
_entity.type
_entity.pdbx_description
1 polymer ?
#
loop_
_entity_poly.entity_id
_entity_poly.type
_entity_poly.pdbx_seq_one_letter_code
_entity_poly.pdbx_strand_id
1 'polypeptide(L)'
;MRTGKELLVASNQFAEEDRFRSWWNVWVTLALIAGTSVIACANLPWFVCLAASLATTILVVRLFIVYHDYEHGAILRNSWLAKVIMNTVGVMLLSPPAIWKHAHDDHHKNNARKFGPTLGTFPVLSVEQYKELSWVGKLSYLITRHPVIIATGYFTVFFWELSLKSFLIEPKRNFFGLVASGLHVAVIVVLAMFNVQALIFGWLIPFIVGSAIGSYLFYAQHNFPGMKIRHAPNWDYVQAALISSSFMKMNPVMHWLTGNIGYHHVHHLNSKIPFYRLPEAMAAIEELQTPACTSLSPAEIIRCLRLKLWDPKQDRLVSFSEASAV
;
A
#
# COMPACT_ATOMS: atom_id res chain seq x y z
N MET A 1 -30.35 -4.98 -4.49
CA MET A 1 -28.88 -4.89 -4.46
C MET A 1 -28.30 -6.26 -4.80
N ARG A 2 -27.33 -6.29 -5.72
CA ARG A 2 -26.58 -7.51 -6.06
C ARG A 2 -25.67 -7.90 -4.91
N THR A 3 -25.46 -9.18 -4.71
CA THR A 3 -24.63 -9.71 -3.63
C THR A 3 -23.63 -10.76 -4.18
N GLY A 4 -22.57 -11.00 -3.44
CA GLY A 4 -21.64 -12.08 -3.74
C GLY A 4 -21.16 -12.09 -5.19
N LYS A 5 -21.34 -13.22 -5.87
CA LYS A 5 -20.88 -13.45 -7.24
C LYS A 5 -21.49 -12.50 -8.28
N GLU A 6 -22.73 -12.07 -8.10
CA GLU A 6 -23.41 -11.18 -9.05
C GLU A 6 -22.75 -9.80 -9.11
N LEU A 7 -22.35 -9.24 -7.95
CA LEU A 7 -21.65 -7.98 -7.88
C LEU A 7 -20.25 -8.07 -8.50
N LEU A 8 -19.54 -9.17 -8.24
CA LEU A 8 -18.23 -9.42 -8.87
C LEU A 8 -18.37 -9.51 -10.39
N VAL A 9 -19.35 -10.22 -10.91
CA VAL A 9 -19.62 -10.33 -12.37
C VAL A 9 -19.95 -8.95 -12.95
N ALA A 10 -20.79 -8.15 -12.28
CA ALA A 10 -21.12 -6.79 -12.72
C ALA A 10 -19.88 -5.87 -12.78
N SER A 11 -18.88 -6.11 -11.97
CA SER A 11 -17.64 -5.33 -11.98
C SER A 11 -16.69 -5.68 -13.13
N ASN A 12 -16.84 -6.86 -13.75
CA ASN A 12 -15.93 -7.35 -14.81
C ASN A 12 -15.90 -6.48 -16.07
N GLN A 13 -16.97 -5.75 -16.39
CA GLN A 13 -16.98 -4.81 -17.49
C GLN A 13 -15.95 -3.69 -17.37
N PHE A 14 -15.51 -3.38 -16.15
CA PHE A 14 -14.47 -2.38 -15.87
C PHE A 14 -13.07 -3.00 -15.82
N ALA A 15 -12.94 -4.32 -15.83
CA ALA A 15 -11.67 -5.03 -15.82
C ALA A 15 -11.00 -5.13 -17.20
N GLU A 16 -11.63 -4.59 -18.24
CA GLU A 16 -11.05 -4.51 -19.56
C GLU A 16 -9.98 -3.40 -19.62
N GLU A 17 -8.78 -3.78 -20.04
CA GLU A 17 -7.64 -2.88 -20.13
C GLU A 17 -7.68 -2.01 -21.39
N ASP A 18 -7.51 -0.72 -21.25
CA ASP A 18 -7.08 0.17 -22.31
C ASP A 18 -5.54 0.20 -22.35
N ARG A 19 -4.96 -0.50 -23.33
CA ARG A 19 -3.53 -0.68 -23.45
C ARG A 19 -2.75 0.61 -23.70
N PHE A 20 -3.32 1.52 -24.48
CA PHE A 20 -2.72 2.83 -24.75
C PHE A 20 -2.69 3.65 -23.45
N ARG A 21 -3.79 3.70 -22.74
CA ARG A 21 -3.91 4.41 -21.48
C ARG A 21 -2.98 3.83 -20.40
N SER A 22 -2.80 2.50 -20.39
CA SER A 22 -1.85 1.83 -19.49
C SER A 22 -0.41 2.28 -19.74
N TRP A 23 0.05 2.23 -21.00
CA TRP A 23 1.39 2.70 -21.39
C TRP A 23 1.58 4.19 -21.16
N TRP A 24 0.56 5.01 -21.48
CA TRP A 24 0.59 6.43 -21.20
C TRP A 24 0.85 6.73 -19.73
N ASN A 25 0.15 6.06 -18.82
CA ASN A 25 0.36 6.22 -17.38
C ASN A 25 1.77 5.81 -16.93
N VAL A 26 2.31 4.72 -17.47
CA VAL A 26 3.70 4.31 -17.18
C VAL A 26 4.69 5.39 -17.61
N TRP A 27 4.65 5.78 -18.89
CA TRP A 27 5.64 6.71 -19.45
C TRP A 27 5.54 8.11 -18.85
N VAL A 28 4.34 8.64 -18.65
CA VAL A 28 4.16 9.94 -18.00
C VAL A 28 4.70 9.90 -16.57
N THR A 29 4.42 8.83 -15.81
CA THR A 29 4.93 8.71 -14.44
C THR A 29 6.46 8.64 -14.42
N LEU A 30 7.07 7.83 -15.27
CA LEU A 30 8.54 7.71 -15.36
C LEU A 30 9.19 9.02 -15.83
N ALA A 31 8.62 9.70 -16.82
CA ALA A 31 9.13 10.97 -17.32
C ALA A 31 9.09 12.07 -16.25
N LEU A 32 7.98 12.15 -15.50
CA LEU A 32 7.85 13.11 -14.40
C LEU A 32 8.84 12.79 -13.26
N ILE A 33 9.02 11.51 -12.89
CA ILE A 33 10.03 11.12 -11.91
C ILE A 33 11.41 11.51 -12.40
N ALA A 34 11.77 11.21 -13.65
CA ALA A 34 13.07 11.56 -14.20
C ALA A 34 13.30 13.08 -14.16
N GLY A 35 12.32 13.88 -14.63
CA GLY A 35 12.42 15.34 -14.64
C GLY A 35 12.56 15.94 -13.23
N THR A 36 11.72 15.50 -12.29
CA THR A 36 11.79 16.00 -10.90
C THR A 36 13.04 15.53 -10.17
N SER A 37 13.53 14.29 -10.45
CA SER A 37 14.77 13.79 -9.88
C SER A 37 16.01 14.55 -10.40
N VAL A 38 16.05 14.91 -11.69
CA VAL A 38 17.13 15.75 -12.25
C VAL A 38 17.18 17.10 -11.52
N ILE A 39 16.02 17.75 -11.30
CA ILE A 39 15.96 19.01 -10.55
C ILE A 39 16.37 18.80 -9.09
N ALA A 40 15.92 17.73 -8.44
CA ALA A 40 16.26 17.42 -7.05
C ALA A 40 17.76 17.19 -6.83
N CYS A 41 18.46 16.62 -7.85
CA CYS A 41 19.88 16.33 -7.80
C CYS A 41 20.77 17.46 -8.35
N ALA A 42 20.18 18.48 -8.97
CA ALA A 42 20.92 19.59 -9.58
C ALA A 42 21.53 20.51 -8.50
N ASN A 43 22.60 21.22 -8.86
CA ASN A 43 23.20 22.21 -7.98
C ASN A 43 22.37 23.51 -7.98
N LEU A 44 21.21 23.45 -7.33
CA LEU A 44 20.21 24.50 -7.21
C LEU A 44 19.99 24.83 -5.72
N PRO A 45 19.34 25.97 -5.38
CA PRO A 45 18.98 26.28 -4.00
C PRO A 45 18.20 25.12 -3.35
N TRP A 46 18.54 24.82 -2.08
CA TRP A 46 18.00 23.65 -1.36
C TRP A 46 16.46 23.57 -1.37
N PHE A 47 15.76 24.70 -1.32
CA PHE A 47 14.30 24.72 -1.33
C PHE A 47 13.71 24.30 -2.68
N VAL A 48 14.41 24.56 -3.80
CA VAL A 48 14.03 24.07 -5.13
C VAL A 48 14.23 22.55 -5.20
N CYS A 49 15.39 22.07 -4.71
CA CYS A 49 15.68 20.65 -4.65
C CYS A 49 14.69 19.91 -3.73
N LEU A 50 14.32 20.50 -2.59
CA LEU A 50 13.30 19.96 -1.69
C LEU A 50 11.92 19.89 -2.37
N ALA A 51 11.48 20.95 -3.05
CA ALA A 51 10.21 20.94 -3.76
C ALA A 51 10.17 19.87 -4.84
N ALA A 52 11.25 19.73 -5.63
CA ALA A 52 11.38 18.68 -6.62
C ALA A 52 11.42 17.27 -5.99
N SER A 53 12.12 17.11 -4.87
CA SER A 53 12.18 15.87 -4.08
C SER A 53 10.80 15.45 -3.57
N LEU A 54 10.01 16.38 -3.04
CA LEU A 54 8.63 16.11 -2.59
C LEU A 54 7.70 15.75 -3.77
N ALA A 55 7.89 16.38 -4.93
CA ALA A 55 7.19 15.97 -6.15
C ALA A 55 7.59 14.54 -6.57
N THR A 56 8.89 14.22 -6.56
CA THR A 56 9.39 12.87 -6.82
C THR A 56 8.80 11.87 -5.82
N THR A 57 8.72 12.23 -4.55
CA THR A 57 8.15 11.39 -3.48
C THR A 57 6.75 10.90 -3.84
N ILE A 58 5.85 11.80 -4.18
CA ILE A 58 4.47 11.42 -4.48
C ILE A 58 4.34 10.68 -5.81
N LEU A 59 5.22 10.97 -6.78
CA LEU A 59 5.30 10.23 -8.04
C LEU A 59 5.86 8.81 -7.86
N VAL A 60 6.74 8.59 -6.89
CA VAL A 60 7.19 7.25 -6.48
C VAL A 60 6.01 6.45 -5.89
N VAL A 61 5.15 7.08 -5.07
CA VAL A 61 3.91 6.43 -4.61
C VAL A 61 3.01 6.07 -5.80
N ARG A 62 2.83 6.98 -6.77
CA ARG A 62 2.07 6.69 -7.98
C ARG A 62 2.68 5.53 -8.78
N LEU A 63 4.01 5.51 -8.95
CA LEU A 63 4.69 4.43 -9.66
C LEU A 63 4.47 3.08 -8.96
N PHE A 64 4.45 3.08 -7.62
CA PHE A 64 4.11 1.88 -6.86
C PHE A 64 2.69 1.37 -7.19
N ILE A 65 1.69 2.24 -7.35
CA ILE A 65 0.34 1.81 -7.71
C ILE A 65 0.26 1.31 -9.16
N VAL A 66 1.01 1.90 -10.09
CA VAL A 66 1.12 1.37 -11.46
C VAL A 66 1.75 -0.03 -11.46
N TYR A 67 2.82 -0.23 -10.67
CA TYR A 67 3.45 -1.53 -10.46
C TYR A 67 2.50 -2.54 -9.80
N HIS A 68 1.80 -2.13 -8.76
CA HIS A 68 0.79 -2.92 -8.05
C HIS A 68 -0.29 -3.48 -9.00
N ASP A 69 -0.84 -2.65 -9.89
CA ASP A 69 -1.84 -3.07 -10.85
C ASP A 69 -1.28 -3.99 -11.93
N TYR A 70 -0.01 -3.79 -12.32
CA TYR A 70 0.70 -4.73 -13.17
C TYR A 70 0.81 -6.12 -12.51
N GLU A 71 1.18 -6.18 -11.24
CA GLU A 71 1.30 -7.44 -10.50
C GLU A 71 -0.05 -8.16 -10.32
N HIS A 72 -1.15 -7.42 -10.19
CA HIS A 72 -2.50 -7.97 -10.28
C HIS A 72 -2.85 -8.46 -11.69
N GLY A 73 -2.08 -8.10 -12.72
CA GLY A 73 -2.41 -8.32 -14.11
C GLY A 73 -3.68 -7.56 -14.52
N ALA A 74 -3.94 -6.41 -13.94
CA ALA A 74 -4.96 -5.46 -14.36
C ALA A 74 -4.53 -4.69 -15.61
N ILE A 75 -3.21 -4.43 -15.74
CA ILE A 75 -2.62 -3.69 -16.86
C ILE A 75 -1.44 -4.45 -17.48
N LEU A 76 -1.19 -4.21 -18.77
CA LEU A 76 0.01 -4.61 -19.55
C LEU A 76 0.34 -6.12 -19.51
N ARG A 77 -0.70 -6.96 -19.35
CA ARG A 77 -0.53 -8.43 -19.40
C ARG A 77 0.15 -8.87 -20.68
N ASN A 78 0.99 -9.90 -20.58
CA ASN A 78 1.70 -10.51 -21.71
C ASN A 78 2.66 -9.57 -22.47
N SER A 79 3.09 -8.46 -21.86
CA SER A 79 4.10 -7.56 -22.42
C SER A 79 5.46 -7.88 -21.82
N TRP A 80 6.42 -8.30 -22.65
CA TRP A 80 7.80 -8.52 -22.23
C TRP A 80 8.46 -7.22 -21.75
N LEU A 81 8.18 -6.11 -22.45
CA LEU A 81 8.71 -4.79 -22.08
C LEU A 81 8.18 -4.35 -20.72
N ALA A 82 6.85 -4.51 -20.48
CA ALA A 82 6.27 -4.21 -19.17
C ALA A 82 6.88 -5.10 -18.08
N LYS A 83 7.12 -6.38 -18.36
CA LYS A 83 7.77 -7.29 -17.41
C LYS A 83 9.16 -6.80 -17.00
N VAL A 84 9.98 -6.37 -17.96
CA VAL A 84 11.32 -5.82 -17.66
C VAL A 84 11.20 -4.56 -16.82
N ILE A 85 10.39 -3.58 -17.26
CA ILE A 85 10.21 -2.31 -16.55
C ILE A 85 9.69 -2.56 -15.13
N MET A 86 8.61 -3.34 -14.96
CA MET A 86 7.97 -3.53 -13.67
C MET A 86 8.79 -4.39 -12.71
N ASN A 87 9.55 -5.36 -13.20
CA ASN A 87 10.50 -6.08 -12.35
C ASN A 87 11.60 -5.15 -11.82
N THR A 88 12.12 -4.27 -12.67
CA THR A 88 13.10 -3.24 -12.26
C THR A 88 12.49 -2.28 -11.23
N VAL A 89 11.27 -1.80 -11.48
CA VAL A 89 10.51 -0.95 -10.55
C VAL A 89 10.31 -1.66 -9.21
N GLY A 90 9.90 -2.94 -9.21
CA GLY A 90 9.69 -3.70 -7.98
C GLY A 90 10.96 -3.83 -7.14
N VAL A 91 12.11 -4.08 -7.78
CA VAL A 91 13.43 -4.11 -7.11
C VAL A 91 13.80 -2.72 -6.57
N MET A 92 13.61 -1.66 -7.37
CA MET A 92 13.88 -0.27 -6.98
C MET A 92 12.98 0.22 -5.84
N LEU A 93 11.76 -0.30 -5.72
CA LEU A 93 10.82 0.04 -4.66
C LEU A 93 10.90 -0.90 -3.45
N LEU A 94 11.95 -1.72 -3.32
CA LEU A 94 12.10 -2.73 -2.24
C LEU A 94 10.88 -3.67 -2.14
N SER A 95 10.25 -3.93 -3.26
CA SER A 95 9.05 -4.77 -3.40
C SER A 95 9.25 -5.77 -4.54
N PRO A 96 10.26 -6.68 -4.45
CA PRO A 96 10.55 -7.63 -5.52
C PRO A 96 9.31 -8.45 -5.89
N PRO A 97 8.98 -8.62 -7.20
CA PRO A 97 7.69 -9.15 -7.65
C PRO A 97 7.26 -10.46 -7.00
N ALA A 98 8.16 -11.45 -6.93
CA ALA A 98 7.83 -12.77 -6.36
C ALA A 98 7.43 -12.70 -4.88
N ILE A 99 8.09 -11.82 -4.10
CA ILE A 99 7.84 -11.66 -2.67
C ILE A 99 6.57 -10.85 -2.47
N TRP A 100 6.52 -9.67 -3.11
CA TRP A 100 5.43 -8.72 -2.95
C TRP A 100 4.10 -9.31 -3.42
N LYS A 101 4.10 -9.93 -4.61
CA LYS A 101 2.91 -10.56 -5.17
C LYS A 101 2.35 -11.65 -4.25
N HIS A 102 3.21 -12.50 -3.69
CA HIS A 102 2.77 -13.55 -2.76
C HIS A 102 2.09 -12.97 -1.52
N ALA A 103 2.73 -11.99 -0.89
CA ALA A 103 2.18 -11.31 0.30
C ALA A 103 0.86 -10.59 -0.02
N HIS A 104 0.80 -9.92 -1.15
CA HIS A 104 -0.34 -9.10 -1.54
C HIS A 104 -1.54 -9.95 -2.04
N ASP A 105 -1.28 -11.03 -2.77
CA ASP A 105 -2.33 -12.00 -3.15
C ASP A 105 -2.95 -12.68 -1.90
N ASP A 106 -2.12 -12.99 -0.87
CA ASP A 106 -2.63 -13.53 0.41
C ASP A 106 -3.48 -12.49 1.14
N HIS A 107 -3.05 -11.22 1.14
CA HIS A 107 -3.82 -10.11 1.69
C HIS A 107 -5.20 -9.99 1.04
N HIS A 108 -5.30 -10.00 -0.30
CA HIS A 108 -6.58 -9.94 -1.01
C HIS A 108 -7.48 -11.14 -0.70
N LYS A 109 -6.92 -12.36 -0.71
CA LYS A 109 -7.68 -13.59 -0.44
C LYS A 109 -8.20 -13.69 0.99
N ASN A 110 -7.52 -13.06 1.94
CA ASN A 110 -7.80 -13.18 3.37
C ASN A 110 -8.16 -11.84 4.02
N ASN A 111 -8.56 -10.83 3.24
CA ASN A 111 -8.93 -9.52 3.77
C ASN A 111 -9.95 -9.66 4.91
N ALA A 112 -9.58 -9.20 6.11
CA ALA A 112 -10.39 -9.25 7.34
C ALA A 112 -10.95 -10.66 7.71
N ARG A 113 -10.34 -11.75 7.19
CA ARG A 113 -10.74 -13.13 7.47
C ARG A 113 -10.06 -13.72 8.68
N LYS A 114 -8.80 -13.34 8.94
CA LYS A 114 -7.97 -13.90 9.99
C LYS A 114 -7.46 -12.80 10.91
N PHE A 115 -7.35 -13.13 12.19
CA PHE A 115 -6.54 -12.37 13.12
C PHE A 115 -5.08 -12.83 13.11
N GLY A 116 -4.18 -11.90 13.44
CA GLY A 116 -2.78 -12.19 13.58
C GLY A 116 -1.91 -11.78 12.39
N PRO A 117 -0.62 -12.04 12.45
CA PRO A 117 0.32 -11.62 11.44
C PRO A 117 0.11 -12.41 10.14
N THR A 118 -0.12 -11.67 9.06
CA THR A 118 -0.01 -12.15 7.69
C THR A 118 1.11 -11.39 7.00
N LEU A 119 1.82 -12.03 6.09
CA LEU A 119 2.93 -11.37 5.40
C LEU A 119 2.44 -10.10 4.68
N GLY A 120 3.13 -8.99 4.91
CA GLY A 120 2.82 -7.71 4.26
C GLY A 120 1.57 -6.98 4.79
N THR A 121 1.01 -7.37 5.95
CA THR A 121 -0.12 -6.66 6.56
C THR A 121 0.18 -6.19 7.99
N PHE A 122 -0.52 -5.16 8.43
CA PHE A 122 -0.50 -4.77 9.84
C PHE A 122 -1.50 -5.65 10.61
N PRO A 123 -1.04 -6.53 11.52
CA PRO A 123 -1.90 -7.48 12.19
C PRO A 123 -2.96 -6.77 13.04
N VAL A 124 -4.17 -7.31 13.05
CA VAL A 124 -5.24 -6.91 13.97
C VAL A 124 -5.54 -8.11 14.86
N LEU A 125 -5.55 -7.90 16.17
CA LEU A 125 -5.99 -8.90 17.16
C LEU A 125 -7.32 -8.47 17.77
N SER A 126 -8.13 -9.44 18.23
CA SER A 126 -9.25 -9.12 19.09
C SER A 126 -8.78 -8.68 20.47
N VAL A 127 -9.66 -8.01 21.22
CA VAL A 127 -9.40 -7.59 22.59
C VAL A 127 -9.05 -8.82 23.45
N GLU A 128 -9.77 -9.92 23.28
CA GLU A 128 -9.54 -11.18 23.99
C GLU A 128 -8.17 -11.76 23.65
N GLN A 129 -7.84 -11.91 22.36
CA GLN A 129 -6.54 -12.42 21.92
C GLN A 129 -5.38 -11.57 22.46
N TYR A 130 -5.52 -10.25 22.47
CA TYR A 130 -4.51 -9.36 23.03
C TYR A 130 -4.35 -9.53 24.55
N LYS A 131 -5.44 -9.71 25.28
CA LYS A 131 -5.41 -9.97 26.75
C LYS A 131 -4.63 -11.25 27.06
N GLU A 132 -4.76 -12.31 26.24
CA GLU A 132 -4.11 -13.61 26.41
C GLU A 132 -2.63 -13.63 26.05
N LEU A 133 -2.11 -12.63 25.33
CA LEU A 133 -0.70 -12.58 24.99
C LEU A 133 0.18 -12.46 26.23
N SER A 134 1.36 -13.11 26.16
CA SER A 134 2.46 -12.85 27.09
C SER A 134 2.90 -11.37 27.01
N TRP A 135 3.65 -10.89 28.00
CA TRP A 135 4.16 -9.51 28.00
C TRP A 135 5.04 -9.22 26.75
N VAL A 136 5.84 -10.20 26.29
CA VAL A 136 6.63 -10.10 25.04
C VAL A 136 5.71 -9.98 23.84
N GLY A 137 4.65 -10.78 23.78
CA GLY A 137 3.67 -10.72 22.71
C GLY A 137 2.95 -9.38 22.65
N LYS A 138 2.56 -8.82 23.82
CA LYS A 138 1.96 -7.47 23.91
C LYS A 138 2.92 -6.38 23.45
N LEU A 139 4.17 -6.44 23.87
CA LEU A 139 5.20 -5.49 23.44
C LEU A 139 5.45 -5.58 21.94
N SER A 140 5.59 -6.78 21.39
CA SER A 140 5.74 -7.00 19.95
C SER A 140 4.56 -6.42 19.15
N TYR A 141 3.34 -6.66 19.62
CA TYR A 141 2.14 -6.12 18.99
C TYR A 141 2.08 -4.59 19.06
N LEU A 142 2.40 -4.00 20.21
CA LEU A 142 2.49 -2.54 20.40
C LEU A 142 3.51 -1.92 19.42
N ILE A 143 4.70 -2.50 19.31
CA ILE A 143 5.75 -2.05 18.38
C ILE A 143 5.23 -2.13 16.94
N THR A 144 4.73 -3.28 16.51
CA THR A 144 4.25 -3.48 15.12
C THR A 144 3.15 -2.50 14.73
N ARG A 145 2.29 -2.13 15.68
CA ARG A 145 1.17 -1.19 15.47
C ARG A 145 1.51 0.26 15.81
N HIS A 146 2.77 0.55 16.17
CA HIS A 146 3.17 1.90 16.56
C HIS A 146 3.25 2.82 15.32
N PRO A 147 2.77 4.08 15.40
CA PRO A 147 2.84 5.01 14.27
C PRO A 147 4.25 5.21 13.70
N VAL A 148 5.28 5.14 14.54
CA VAL A 148 6.68 5.24 14.11
C VAL A 148 7.06 4.11 13.14
N ILE A 149 6.58 2.87 13.36
CA ILE A 149 6.85 1.75 12.47
C ILE A 149 6.21 1.98 11.09
N ILE A 150 5.01 2.58 11.05
CA ILE A 150 4.35 2.98 9.81
C ILE A 150 5.14 4.09 9.12
N ALA A 151 5.54 5.12 9.87
CA ALA A 151 6.32 6.25 9.35
C ALA A 151 7.74 5.85 8.90
N THR A 152 8.32 4.82 9.51
CA THR A 152 9.63 4.26 9.12
C THR A 152 9.51 3.05 8.19
N GLY A 153 8.42 2.95 7.45
CA GLY A 153 8.11 1.83 6.55
C GLY A 153 9.22 1.45 5.57
N TYR A 154 10.02 2.43 5.13
CA TYR A 154 11.20 2.17 4.31
C TYR A 154 12.14 1.14 4.96
N PHE A 155 12.48 1.32 6.23
CA PHE A 155 13.39 0.43 6.96
C PHE A 155 12.70 -0.83 7.47
N THR A 156 11.48 -0.69 7.99
CA THR A 156 10.79 -1.76 8.73
C THR A 156 10.03 -2.70 7.80
N VAL A 157 9.22 -2.15 6.90
CA VAL A 157 8.35 -2.94 6.01
C VAL A 157 9.09 -3.34 4.73
N PHE A 158 9.62 -2.36 3.99
CA PHE A 158 10.14 -2.62 2.65
C PHE A 158 11.55 -3.21 2.68
N PHE A 159 12.49 -2.58 3.40
CA PHE A 159 13.87 -3.06 3.45
C PHE A 159 13.99 -4.34 4.29
N TRP A 160 13.45 -4.33 5.51
CA TRP A 160 13.59 -5.47 6.42
C TRP A 160 12.61 -6.62 6.08
N GLU A 161 11.29 -6.42 6.24
CA GLU A 161 10.32 -7.51 6.14
C GLU A 161 10.21 -8.06 4.71
N LEU A 162 9.98 -7.19 3.72
CA LEU A 162 9.75 -7.63 2.34
C LEU A 162 11.03 -8.03 1.61
N SER A 163 12.17 -7.37 1.89
CA SER A 163 13.40 -7.65 1.13
C SER A 163 14.35 -8.57 1.90
N LEU A 164 15.00 -8.08 2.93
CA LEU A 164 16.10 -8.80 3.58
C LEU A 164 15.63 -10.03 4.36
N LYS A 165 14.63 -9.91 5.22
CA LYS A 165 14.10 -11.02 6.01
C LYS A 165 13.50 -12.11 5.13
N SER A 166 12.75 -11.73 4.09
CA SER A 166 12.20 -12.70 3.13
C SER A 166 13.30 -13.50 2.44
N PHE A 167 14.41 -12.84 2.05
CA PHE A 167 15.60 -13.53 1.53
C PHE A 167 16.20 -14.48 2.57
N LEU A 168 16.38 -14.04 3.81
CA LEU A 168 16.98 -14.88 4.86
C LEU A 168 16.14 -16.14 5.17
N ILE A 169 14.81 -16.07 5.02
CA ILE A 169 13.91 -17.22 5.24
C ILE A 169 13.96 -18.20 4.06
N GLU A 170 13.86 -17.70 2.81
CA GLU A 170 13.84 -18.53 1.59
C GLU A 170 14.81 -17.98 0.52
N PRO A 171 16.14 -18.15 0.69
CA PRO A 171 17.13 -17.48 -0.16
C PRO A 171 16.98 -17.77 -1.67
N LYS A 172 16.69 -19.03 -2.03
CA LYS A 172 16.56 -19.42 -3.45
C LYS A 172 15.37 -18.76 -4.13
N ARG A 173 14.23 -18.69 -3.45
CA ARG A 173 12.99 -18.12 -3.96
C ARG A 173 13.05 -16.59 -3.96
N ASN A 174 13.61 -16.03 -2.90
CA ASN A 174 13.54 -14.59 -2.61
C ASN A 174 14.88 -13.88 -2.89
N PHE A 175 15.70 -14.41 -3.81
CA PHE A 175 17.02 -13.85 -4.16
C PHE A 175 16.96 -12.34 -4.51
N PHE A 176 15.93 -11.89 -5.20
CA PHE A 176 15.76 -10.49 -5.53
C PHE A 176 15.54 -9.57 -4.32
N GLY A 177 15.20 -10.11 -3.15
CA GLY A 177 15.21 -9.36 -1.89
C GLY A 177 16.61 -8.92 -1.48
N LEU A 178 17.61 -9.80 -1.63
CA LEU A 178 19.01 -9.44 -1.44
C LEU A 178 19.48 -8.42 -2.47
N VAL A 179 19.11 -8.61 -3.75
CA VAL A 179 19.47 -7.67 -4.83
C VAL A 179 18.90 -6.29 -4.55
N ALA A 180 17.63 -6.19 -4.17
CA ALA A 180 16.99 -4.92 -3.85
C ALA A 180 17.65 -4.23 -2.66
N SER A 181 17.89 -4.96 -1.56
CA SER A 181 18.58 -4.43 -0.37
C SER A 181 20.00 -3.97 -0.69
N GLY A 182 20.77 -4.79 -1.42
CA GLY A 182 22.14 -4.47 -1.82
C GLY A 182 22.21 -3.26 -2.75
N LEU A 183 21.28 -3.13 -3.69
CA LEU A 183 21.17 -1.97 -4.58
C LEU A 183 20.96 -0.67 -3.79
N HIS A 184 20.02 -0.68 -2.84
CA HIS A 184 19.76 0.51 -2.01
C HIS A 184 20.98 0.90 -1.18
N VAL A 185 21.65 -0.07 -0.55
CA VAL A 185 22.89 0.19 0.20
C VAL A 185 23.97 0.75 -0.72
N ALA A 186 24.18 0.15 -1.89
CA ALA A 186 25.18 0.60 -2.85
C ALA A 186 24.91 2.03 -3.34
N VAL A 187 23.66 2.36 -3.69
CA VAL A 187 23.29 3.72 -4.12
C VAL A 187 23.51 4.72 -2.98
N ILE A 188 23.11 4.41 -1.76
CA ILE A 188 23.34 5.28 -0.60
C ILE A 188 24.84 5.53 -0.39
N VAL A 189 25.66 4.49 -0.42
CA VAL A 189 27.13 4.63 -0.24
C VAL A 189 27.74 5.47 -1.36
N VAL A 190 27.41 5.17 -2.61
CA VAL A 190 27.93 5.91 -3.78
C VAL A 190 27.54 7.39 -3.70
N LEU A 191 26.25 7.68 -3.45
CA LEU A 191 25.79 9.07 -3.35
C LEU A 191 26.38 9.80 -2.13
N ALA A 192 26.58 9.10 -1.01
CA ALA A 192 27.24 9.67 0.16
C ALA A 192 28.71 10.08 -0.12
N MET A 193 29.39 9.32 -0.96
CA MET A 193 30.79 9.61 -1.33
C MET A 193 30.91 10.71 -2.38
N PHE A 194 29.97 10.84 -3.30
CA PHE A 194 30.13 11.70 -4.47
C PHE A 194 29.17 12.89 -4.53
N ASN A 195 27.97 12.77 -3.98
CA ASN A 195 26.97 13.85 -4.04
C ASN A 195 25.92 13.72 -2.91
N VAL A 196 26.23 14.31 -1.76
CA VAL A 196 25.34 14.29 -0.58
C VAL A 196 23.99 14.99 -0.85
N GLN A 197 23.97 16.00 -1.72
CA GLN A 197 22.72 16.66 -2.11
C GLN A 197 21.81 15.69 -2.87
N ALA A 198 22.34 14.96 -3.85
CA ALA A 198 21.60 13.92 -4.57
C ALA A 198 21.19 12.76 -3.64
N LEU A 199 22.02 12.41 -2.64
CA LEU A 199 21.64 11.45 -1.62
C LEU A 199 20.38 11.90 -0.87
N ILE A 200 20.37 13.13 -0.35
CA ILE A 200 19.27 13.64 0.47
C ILE A 200 18.01 13.85 -0.38
N PHE A 201 18.11 14.67 -1.42
CA PHE A 201 16.94 15.11 -2.20
C PHE A 201 16.55 14.15 -3.33
N GLY A 202 17.51 13.44 -3.92
CA GLY A 202 17.25 12.51 -5.02
C GLY A 202 16.89 11.09 -4.55
N TRP A 203 17.31 10.70 -3.33
CA TRP A 203 17.13 9.34 -2.85
C TRP A 203 16.43 9.23 -1.50
N LEU A 204 17.04 9.74 -0.41
CA LEU A 204 16.52 9.50 0.94
C LEU A 204 15.10 10.06 1.14
N ILE A 205 14.86 11.32 0.80
CA ILE A 205 13.52 11.93 0.96
C ILE A 205 12.48 11.18 0.11
N PRO A 206 12.67 10.97 -1.22
CA PRO A 206 11.69 10.25 -2.04
C PRO A 206 11.36 8.85 -1.51
N PHE A 207 12.35 8.07 -1.14
CA PHE A 207 12.11 6.69 -0.72
C PHE A 207 11.62 6.58 0.72
N ILE A 208 12.17 7.33 1.68
CA ILE A 208 11.75 7.27 3.08
C ILE A 208 10.33 7.84 3.23
N VAL A 209 10.10 9.04 2.71
CA VAL A 209 8.79 9.70 2.82
C VAL A 209 7.75 8.99 1.95
N GLY A 210 8.12 8.56 0.74
CA GLY A 210 7.24 7.79 -0.14
C GLY A 210 6.80 6.47 0.49
N SER A 211 7.73 5.74 1.12
CA SER A 211 7.42 4.51 1.85
C SER A 211 6.52 4.77 3.07
N ALA A 212 6.74 5.88 3.79
CA ALA A 212 5.89 6.27 4.91
C ALA A 212 4.45 6.56 4.44
N ILE A 213 4.30 7.31 3.34
CA ILE A 213 2.98 7.58 2.72
C ILE A 213 2.33 6.27 2.27
N GLY A 214 3.05 5.41 1.53
CA GLY A 214 2.54 4.13 1.05
C GLY A 214 2.11 3.22 2.21
N SER A 215 2.92 3.10 3.26
CA SER A 215 2.60 2.33 4.46
C SER A 215 1.35 2.88 5.18
N TYR A 216 1.22 4.21 5.28
CA TYR A 216 0.04 4.83 5.88
C TYR A 216 -1.22 4.62 5.02
N LEU A 217 -1.15 4.80 3.70
CA LEU A 217 -2.27 4.56 2.80
C LEU A 217 -2.78 3.12 2.96
N PHE A 218 -1.88 2.15 2.90
CA PHE A 218 -2.22 0.75 3.11
C PHE A 218 -2.83 0.50 4.50
N TYR A 219 -2.20 1.03 5.57
CA TYR A 219 -2.70 0.91 6.93
C TYR A 219 -4.12 1.48 7.08
N ALA A 220 -4.32 2.74 6.68
CA ALA A 220 -5.59 3.45 6.90
C ALA A 220 -6.74 2.89 6.06
N GLN A 221 -6.46 2.27 4.93
CA GLN A 221 -7.47 1.65 4.07
C GLN A 221 -8.04 0.36 4.65
N HIS A 222 -7.35 -0.25 5.65
CA HIS A 222 -7.77 -1.45 6.38
C HIS A 222 -7.81 -1.25 7.90
N ASN A 223 -7.69 -0.01 8.38
CA ASN A 223 -7.71 0.31 9.81
C ASN A 223 -8.36 1.69 10.00
N PHE A 224 -9.67 1.73 9.91
CA PHE A 224 -10.46 2.96 9.89
C PHE A 224 -11.71 2.85 10.78
N PRO A 225 -12.30 3.97 11.22
CA PRO A 225 -13.58 3.96 11.93
C PRO A 225 -14.68 3.36 11.06
N GLY A 226 -15.42 2.38 11.61
CA GLY A 226 -16.47 1.69 10.88
C GLY A 226 -16.05 0.46 10.10
N MET A 227 -14.73 0.15 10.02
CA MET A 227 -14.27 -1.13 9.51
C MET A 227 -14.94 -2.28 10.27
N LYS A 228 -15.30 -3.34 9.54
CA LYS A 228 -15.88 -4.55 10.09
C LYS A 228 -15.01 -5.76 9.81
N ILE A 229 -14.90 -6.67 10.79
CA ILE A 229 -14.22 -7.95 10.62
C ILE A 229 -15.27 -9.05 10.74
N ARG A 230 -15.20 -10.03 9.85
CA ARG A 230 -16.04 -11.22 9.87
C ARG A 230 -15.17 -12.47 9.82
N HIS A 231 -15.55 -13.49 10.56
CA HIS A 231 -14.86 -14.77 10.58
C HIS A 231 -15.70 -15.85 9.91
N ALA A 232 -15.04 -16.94 9.52
CA ALA A 232 -15.77 -18.14 9.14
C ALA A 232 -16.72 -18.57 10.28
N PRO A 233 -17.99 -19.00 9.99
CA PRO A 233 -18.51 -19.23 8.64
C PRO A 233 -19.07 -17.99 7.92
N ASN A 234 -19.12 -16.83 8.57
CA ASN A 234 -19.81 -15.62 8.07
C ASN A 234 -18.92 -14.72 7.20
N TRP A 235 -17.71 -15.16 6.87
CA TRP A 235 -16.83 -14.40 5.99
C TRP A 235 -17.19 -14.66 4.51
N ASP A 236 -17.35 -13.58 3.79
CA ASP A 236 -17.54 -13.58 2.34
C ASP A 236 -16.58 -12.58 1.70
N TYR A 237 -15.98 -12.93 0.56
CA TYR A 237 -14.99 -12.12 -0.14
C TYR A 237 -15.52 -10.74 -0.54
N VAL A 238 -16.74 -10.73 -1.11
CA VAL A 238 -17.38 -9.49 -1.60
C VAL A 238 -17.76 -8.60 -0.43
N GLN A 239 -18.34 -9.18 0.63
CA GLN A 239 -18.64 -8.45 1.85
C GLN A 239 -17.38 -7.86 2.47
N ALA A 240 -16.29 -8.63 2.58
CA ALA A 240 -15.03 -8.14 3.11
C ALA A 240 -14.46 -6.97 2.29
N ALA A 241 -14.58 -7.00 0.96
CA ALA A 241 -14.18 -5.88 0.10
C ALA A 241 -14.96 -4.60 0.44
N LEU A 242 -16.26 -4.70 0.70
CA LEU A 242 -17.14 -3.54 0.92
C LEU A 242 -17.04 -2.96 2.35
N ILE A 243 -16.88 -3.81 3.38
CA ILE A 243 -16.98 -3.38 4.78
C ILE A 243 -15.64 -3.33 5.52
N SER A 244 -14.59 -3.94 4.93
CA SER A 244 -13.25 -4.02 5.54
C SER A 244 -12.19 -3.30 4.72
N SER A 245 -12.58 -2.62 3.64
CA SER A 245 -11.76 -1.72 2.85
C SER A 245 -12.48 -0.39 2.68
N SER A 246 -11.74 0.72 2.75
CA SER A 246 -12.34 2.06 2.74
C SER A 246 -12.30 2.73 1.37
N PHE A 247 -13.11 3.77 1.20
CA PHE A 247 -12.88 4.83 0.23
C PHE A 247 -12.14 5.97 0.90
N MET A 248 -10.93 6.28 0.46
CA MET A 248 -10.16 7.42 0.97
C MET A 248 -10.50 8.66 0.15
N LYS A 249 -11.24 9.60 0.77
CA LYS A 249 -11.62 10.86 0.11
C LYS A 249 -10.39 11.73 -0.13
N MET A 250 -10.15 12.06 -1.37
CA MET A 250 -9.07 12.92 -1.82
C MET A 250 -9.59 13.86 -2.92
N ASN A 251 -8.90 14.98 -3.16
CA ASN A 251 -9.19 15.81 -4.32
C ASN A 251 -8.71 15.11 -5.62
N PRO A 252 -9.17 15.54 -6.81
CA PRO A 252 -8.82 14.89 -8.09
C PRO A 252 -7.31 14.81 -8.35
N VAL A 253 -6.54 15.83 -7.93
CA VAL A 253 -5.08 15.84 -8.10
C VAL A 253 -4.44 14.75 -7.25
N MET A 254 -4.82 14.62 -5.97
CA MET A 254 -4.33 13.57 -5.09
C MET A 254 -4.77 12.18 -5.55
N HIS A 255 -5.99 12.01 -6.04
CA HIS A 255 -6.42 10.76 -6.66
C HIS A 255 -5.52 10.38 -7.85
N TRP A 256 -5.21 11.34 -8.73
CA TRP A 256 -4.30 11.09 -9.84
C TRP A 256 -2.90 10.74 -9.35
N LEU A 257 -2.33 11.51 -8.41
CA LEU A 257 -1.00 11.31 -7.85
C LEU A 257 -0.85 9.97 -7.10
N THR A 258 -1.92 9.45 -6.53
CA THR A 258 -1.94 8.15 -5.83
C THR A 258 -2.54 7.02 -6.68
N GLY A 259 -2.63 7.18 -8.01
CA GLY A 259 -3.17 6.16 -8.91
C GLY A 259 -4.56 5.67 -8.51
N ASN A 260 -5.44 6.56 -8.05
CA ASN A 260 -6.80 6.23 -7.60
C ASN A 260 -6.89 5.14 -6.52
N ILE A 261 -5.80 4.80 -5.82
CA ILE A 261 -5.84 3.74 -4.79
C ILE A 261 -6.80 4.07 -3.64
N GLY A 262 -7.24 5.32 -3.54
CA GLY A 262 -8.30 5.70 -2.60
C GLY A 262 -9.62 4.97 -2.82
N TYR A 263 -9.90 4.46 -4.01
CA TYR A 263 -11.04 3.59 -4.33
C TYR A 263 -10.79 2.14 -3.90
N HIS A 264 -10.27 1.94 -2.71
CA HIS A 264 -9.69 0.67 -2.28
C HIS A 264 -10.72 -0.45 -2.11
N HIS A 265 -11.95 -0.12 -1.71
CA HIS A 265 -13.05 -1.09 -1.64
C HIS A 265 -13.44 -1.64 -3.03
N VAL A 266 -13.36 -0.80 -4.09
CA VAL A 266 -13.57 -1.24 -5.49
C VAL A 266 -12.44 -2.14 -5.93
N HIS A 267 -11.19 -1.75 -5.60
CA HIS A 267 -10.00 -2.54 -5.90
C HIS A 267 -10.05 -3.91 -5.20
N HIS A 268 -10.46 -3.99 -3.92
CA HIS A 268 -10.64 -5.25 -3.21
C HIS A 268 -11.78 -6.10 -3.75
N LEU A 269 -12.84 -5.50 -4.27
CA LEU A 269 -13.91 -6.23 -4.94
C LEU A 269 -13.39 -6.93 -6.20
N ASN A 270 -12.65 -6.21 -7.04
CA ASN A 270 -12.11 -6.76 -8.27
C ASN A 270 -10.76 -6.10 -8.62
N SER A 271 -9.67 -6.71 -8.19
CA SER A 271 -8.31 -6.23 -8.43
C SER A 271 -7.85 -6.29 -9.90
N LYS A 272 -8.69 -6.80 -10.81
CA LYS A 272 -8.45 -6.76 -12.25
C LYS A 272 -8.91 -5.46 -12.90
N ILE A 273 -9.63 -4.60 -12.18
CA ILE A 273 -10.01 -3.28 -12.68
C ILE A 273 -8.77 -2.39 -12.66
N PRO A 274 -8.32 -1.85 -13.81
CA PRO A 274 -7.20 -0.92 -13.86
C PRO A 274 -7.47 0.31 -12.98
N PHE A 275 -6.45 0.76 -12.25
CA PHE A 275 -6.57 1.88 -11.30
C PHE A 275 -7.24 3.12 -11.90
N TYR A 276 -7.06 3.37 -13.18
CA TYR A 276 -7.66 4.51 -13.87
C TYR A 276 -9.15 4.32 -14.22
N ARG A 277 -9.72 3.11 -14.00
CA ARG A 277 -11.15 2.79 -14.15
C ARG A 277 -11.88 2.60 -12.83
N LEU A 278 -11.18 2.59 -11.68
CA LEU A 278 -11.80 2.47 -10.36
C LEU A 278 -12.88 3.53 -10.09
N PRO A 279 -12.67 4.83 -10.43
CA PRO A 279 -13.71 5.85 -10.29
C PRO A 279 -14.95 5.57 -11.17
N GLU A 280 -14.75 5.08 -12.40
CA GLU A 280 -15.82 4.71 -13.33
C GLU A 280 -16.65 3.57 -12.76
N ALA A 281 -15.99 2.53 -12.25
CA ALA A 281 -16.67 1.39 -11.63
C ALA A 281 -17.50 1.80 -10.41
N MET A 282 -16.95 2.64 -9.52
CA MET A 282 -17.68 3.17 -8.37
C MET A 282 -18.91 3.98 -8.78
N ALA A 283 -18.79 4.83 -9.79
CA ALA A 283 -19.89 5.67 -10.25
C ALA A 283 -21.02 4.87 -10.91
N ALA A 284 -20.71 3.76 -11.58
CA ALA A 284 -21.66 2.95 -12.32
C ALA A 284 -22.33 1.84 -11.49
N ILE A 285 -21.76 1.45 -10.37
CA ILE A 285 -22.25 0.34 -9.53
C ILE A 285 -22.81 0.92 -8.22
N GLU A 286 -24.13 0.82 -8.05
CA GLU A 286 -24.85 1.41 -6.92
C GLU A 286 -24.30 0.92 -5.55
N GLU A 287 -24.03 -0.38 -5.46
CA GLU A 287 -23.52 -1.01 -4.23
C GLU A 287 -22.15 -0.49 -3.77
N LEU A 288 -21.41 0.18 -4.65
CA LEU A 288 -20.10 0.77 -4.37
C LEU A 288 -20.17 2.25 -3.94
N GLN A 289 -21.34 2.90 -4.04
CA GLN A 289 -21.49 4.35 -3.83
C GLN A 289 -21.63 4.75 -2.36
N THR A 290 -21.82 3.79 -1.45
CA THR A 290 -21.96 4.04 0.00
C THR A 290 -20.85 3.39 0.83
N PRO A 291 -19.56 3.58 0.49
CA PRO A 291 -18.47 2.95 1.21
C PRO A 291 -18.22 3.60 2.57
N ALA A 292 -17.59 2.85 3.47
CA ALA A 292 -16.94 3.46 4.61
C ALA A 292 -15.79 4.37 4.13
N CYS A 293 -15.70 5.58 4.68
CA CYS A 293 -14.79 6.62 4.19
C CYS A 293 -13.69 6.94 5.20
N THR A 294 -12.50 7.21 4.66
CA THR A 294 -11.38 7.84 5.35
C THR A 294 -10.93 9.10 4.60
N SER A 295 -9.95 9.83 5.12
CA SER A 295 -9.34 10.96 4.45
C SER A 295 -7.90 11.20 4.93
N LEU A 296 -7.19 12.09 4.25
CA LEU A 296 -5.85 12.55 4.65
C LEU A 296 -5.88 13.74 5.60
N SER A 297 -7.04 14.08 6.20
CA SER A 297 -7.08 15.14 7.21
C SER A 297 -6.31 14.70 8.46
N PRO A 298 -5.59 15.62 9.14
CA PRO A 298 -4.83 15.27 10.35
C PRO A 298 -5.67 14.59 11.43
N ALA A 299 -6.91 15.02 11.62
CA ALA A 299 -7.83 14.42 12.58
C ALA A 299 -8.15 12.96 12.25
N GLU A 300 -8.38 12.65 10.97
CA GLU A 300 -8.66 11.28 10.52
C GLU A 300 -7.41 10.40 10.58
N ILE A 301 -6.25 10.95 10.24
CA ILE A 301 -4.95 10.26 10.40
C ILE A 301 -4.77 9.81 11.85
N ILE A 302 -4.94 10.75 12.81
CA ILE A 302 -4.84 10.45 14.24
C ILE A 302 -5.87 9.40 14.65
N ARG A 303 -7.11 9.51 14.17
CA ARG A 303 -8.18 8.57 14.48
C ARG A 303 -7.84 7.16 14.00
N CYS A 304 -7.42 7.00 12.75
CA CYS A 304 -7.00 5.70 12.21
C CYS A 304 -5.80 5.12 13.00
N LEU A 305 -4.81 5.95 13.31
CA LEU A 305 -3.62 5.52 14.06
C LEU A 305 -3.91 5.13 15.52
N ARG A 306 -4.99 5.61 16.12
CA ARG A 306 -5.41 5.23 17.48
C ARG A 306 -6.11 3.88 17.54
N LEU A 307 -6.76 3.43 16.46
CA LEU A 307 -7.44 2.14 16.39
C LEU A 307 -6.40 1.00 16.38
N LYS A 308 -6.50 0.07 17.33
CA LYS A 308 -5.50 -0.97 17.55
C LYS A 308 -6.05 -2.39 17.63
N LEU A 309 -7.21 -2.57 18.19
CA LEU A 309 -7.80 -3.87 18.49
C LEU A 309 -9.21 -3.96 17.91
N TRP A 310 -9.65 -5.16 17.61
CA TRP A 310 -11.01 -5.46 17.24
C TRP A 310 -11.82 -5.84 18.49
N ASP A 311 -12.91 -5.15 18.73
CA ASP A 311 -13.86 -5.52 19.78
C ASP A 311 -15.07 -6.23 19.14
N PRO A 312 -15.21 -7.56 19.29
CA PRO A 312 -16.32 -8.31 18.72
C PRO A 312 -17.66 -7.98 19.38
N LYS A 313 -17.67 -7.49 20.63
CA LYS A 313 -18.91 -7.13 21.34
C LYS A 313 -19.49 -5.82 20.81
N GLN A 314 -18.60 -4.85 20.49
CA GLN A 314 -19.00 -3.57 19.91
C GLN A 314 -19.03 -3.58 18.37
N ASP A 315 -18.59 -4.68 17.75
CA ASP A 315 -18.47 -4.85 16.30
C ASP A 315 -17.70 -3.68 15.64
N ARG A 316 -16.56 -3.26 16.24
CA ARG A 316 -15.71 -2.16 15.75
C ARG A 316 -14.25 -2.25 16.20
N LEU A 317 -13.39 -1.52 15.52
CA LEU A 317 -12.04 -1.28 16.01
C LEU A 317 -12.06 -0.29 17.19
N VAL A 318 -11.21 -0.56 18.18
CA VAL A 318 -11.05 0.24 19.41
C VAL A 318 -9.58 0.59 19.67
N SER A 319 -9.35 1.64 20.44
CA SER A 319 -8.02 1.97 20.96
C SER A 319 -7.66 1.06 22.15
N PHE A 320 -6.38 1.07 22.56
CA PHE A 320 -5.98 0.37 23.78
C PHE A 320 -6.67 0.91 25.04
N SER A 321 -6.90 2.23 25.12
CA SER A 321 -7.59 2.83 26.26
C SER A 321 -9.06 2.39 26.35
N GLU A 322 -9.77 2.30 25.22
CA GLU A 322 -11.13 1.77 25.19
C GLU A 322 -11.19 0.29 25.54
N ALA A 323 -10.21 -0.52 25.04
CA ALA A 323 -10.13 -1.94 25.35
C ALA A 323 -9.79 -2.23 26.82
N SER A 324 -9.12 -1.32 27.53
CA SER A 324 -8.78 -1.45 28.94
C SER A 324 -9.96 -1.07 29.87
N ALA A 325 -10.95 -0.34 29.35
CA ALA A 325 -12.13 0.09 30.10
C ALA A 325 -13.28 -0.97 30.06
N VAL A 326 -13.08 -2.06 29.32
CA VAL A 326 -13.98 -3.21 29.17
C VAL A 326 -13.34 -4.44 29.79
#